data_c6c4c8df392e00bacfd1e87d87a1364a
#
_entry.id   c6c4c8df392e00bacfd1e87d87a1364a
#
_cell.length_a   1.000
_cell.length_b   1.000
_cell.length_c   1.000
_cell.angle_alpha   90.00
_cell.angle_beta   90.00
_cell.angle_gamma   90.00
#
_symmetry.space_group_name_H-M   'P 1'
#
loop_
_entity.id
_entity.type
_entity.pdbx_description
1 polymer ?
#
loop_
_entity_poly.entity_id
_entity_poly.type
_entity_poly.pdbx_seq_one_letter_code
_entity_poly.pdbx_strand_id
1 'polypeptide(L)'
;MRAVLATKHGLCLSGKTVLRLMREESRFCQVRRRKYRSFKGEVGKTAPNVLQRDFKTEAPNLKWVTDVTEFKIAGLKQYLSPVIDLFNSEVVAYTLMPTPALPLVNDMLDKAIATLPRAAKPIIHSDQGWQYQHRSYQAKLQTHGLKQSMSRKGNCLDNAMAENFFGHFKEEFLRSRKFDSVTHFKDELAGYIAWYNNERIQLKLKGLSPVEYRTQSLANLNPTPI
;
A
#
# COMPACT_ATOMS: atom_id res chain seq x y z
N MET A 1 3.29 2.21 19.66
CA MET A 1 3.34 1.66 21.03
C MET A 1 2.06 1.95 21.84
N ARG A 2 1.65 3.21 22.09
CA ARG A 2 0.45 3.51 22.89
C ARG A 2 -0.83 2.79 22.43
N ALA A 3 -1.10 2.81 21.12
CA ALA A 3 -2.27 2.11 20.56
C ALA A 3 -2.16 0.57 20.73
N VAL A 4 -0.97 -0.02 20.57
CA VAL A 4 -0.76 -1.47 20.83
C VAL A 4 -1.09 -1.81 22.28
N LEU A 5 -0.59 -1.01 23.22
CA LEU A 5 -0.85 -1.23 24.65
C LEU A 5 -2.35 -1.18 24.96
N ALA A 6 -3.08 -0.24 24.33
CA ALA A 6 -4.52 -0.12 24.53
C ALA A 6 -5.30 -1.27 23.85
N THR A 7 -5.02 -1.57 22.57
CA THR A 7 -5.84 -2.53 21.81
C THR A 7 -5.50 -3.99 22.10
N LYS A 8 -4.20 -4.33 22.28
CA LYS A 8 -3.75 -5.72 22.49
C LYS A 8 -3.58 -6.13 23.96
N HIS A 9 -3.37 -5.15 24.84
CA HIS A 9 -3.05 -5.42 26.25
C HIS A 9 -3.98 -4.70 27.24
N GLY A 10 -4.98 -3.95 26.78
CA GLY A 10 -5.91 -3.21 27.65
C GLY A 10 -5.28 -2.09 28.47
N LEU A 11 -4.02 -1.70 28.20
CA LEU A 11 -3.27 -0.74 28.98
C LEU A 11 -3.41 0.68 28.42
N CYS A 12 -4.24 1.50 29.08
CA CYS A 12 -4.45 2.92 28.72
C CYS A 12 -3.44 3.83 29.41
N LEU A 13 -2.25 4.00 28.81
CA LEU A 13 -1.18 4.85 29.32
C LEU A 13 -1.12 6.20 28.59
N SER A 14 -0.67 7.26 29.31
CA SER A 14 -0.42 8.56 28.70
C SER A 14 0.73 8.49 27.67
N GLY A 15 0.70 9.35 26.63
CA GLY A 15 1.79 9.42 25.66
C GLY A 15 3.15 9.76 26.28
N LYS A 16 3.15 10.60 27.35
CA LYS A 16 4.37 10.95 28.12
C LYS A 16 4.93 9.73 28.85
N THR A 17 4.07 8.95 29.51
CA THR A 17 4.47 7.72 30.22
C THR A 17 5.07 6.70 29.26
N VAL A 18 4.40 6.44 28.12
CA VAL A 18 4.89 5.49 27.10
C VAL A 18 6.24 5.95 26.54
N LEU A 19 6.40 7.25 26.25
CA LEU A 19 7.67 7.79 25.75
C LEU A 19 8.80 7.65 26.76
N ARG A 20 8.53 7.90 28.07
CA ARG A 20 9.52 7.70 29.15
C ARG A 20 9.97 6.25 29.22
N LEU A 21 9.01 5.31 29.29
CA LEU A 21 9.32 3.87 29.33
C LEU A 21 10.10 3.40 28.07
N MET A 22 9.72 3.88 26.89
CA MET A 22 10.46 3.57 25.66
C MET A 22 11.91 4.08 25.72
N ARG A 23 12.17 5.22 26.34
CA ARG A 23 13.53 5.76 26.52
C ARG A 23 14.33 4.94 27.52
N GLU A 24 13.73 4.57 28.65
CA GLU A 24 14.35 3.71 29.66
C GLU A 24 14.77 2.36 29.07
N GLU A 25 13.94 1.78 28.19
CA GLU A 25 14.20 0.53 27.47
C GLU A 25 15.03 0.71 26.18
N SER A 26 15.59 1.91 25.94
CA SER A 26 16.37 2.23 24.72
C SER A 26 15.63 1.93 23.41
N ARG A 27 14.28 1.98 23.41
CA ARG A 27 13.39 1.74 22.25
C ARG A 27 13.10 3.04 21.52
N PHE A 28 13.93 3.39 20.55
CA PHE A 28 13.77 4.61 19.74
C PHE A 28 13.19 4.31 18.36
N CYS A 29 12.41 5.27 17.81
CA CYS A 29 12.01 5.24 16.42
C CYS A 29 13.23 5.49 15.52
N GLN A 30 13.59 4.51 14.70
CA GLN A 30 14.76 4.57 13.81
C GLN A 30 14.45 5.21 12.44
N VAL A 31 13.18 5.60 12.22
CA VAL A 31 12.73 6.13 10.93
C VAL A 31 13.17 7.58 10.74
N ARG A 32 14.05 7.84 9.75
CA ARG A 32 14.41 9.19 9.31
C ARG A 32 13.63 9.57 8.05
N ARG A 33 12.92 10.70 8.07
CA ARG A 33 12.26 11.27 6.89
C ARG A 33 13.30 11.77 5.89
N ARG A 34 13.33 11.20 4.66
CA ARG A 34 14.09 11.75 3.51
C ARG A 34 13.14 12.48 2.56
N LYS A 35 13.62 13.60 1.96
CA LYS A 35 12.87 14.31 0.91
C LYS A 35 12.87 13.48 -0.39
N TYR A 36 11.70 13.38 -1.01
CA TYR A 36 11.46 12.71 -2.29
C TYR A 36 12.01 13.50 -3.48
N ARG A 37 12.44 12.81 -4.55
CA ARG A 37 12.78 13.38 -5.86
C ARG A 37 12.09 12.57 -6.95
N SER A 38 11.27 13.24 -7.78
CA SER A 38 10.52 12.61 -8.88
C SER A 38 11.36 12.43 -10.15
N PHE A 39 11.06 11.41 -10.94
CA PHE A 39 11.64 11.14 -12.25
C PHE A 39 10.77 11.76 -13.36
N LYS A 40 11.38 12.34 -14.41
CA LYS A 40 10.69 12.95 -15.56
C LYS A 40 10.77 12.02 -16.78
N GLY A 41 9.66 11.44 -17.22
CA GLY A 41 9.57 10.66 -18.46
C GLY A 41 8.16 10.78 -19.06
N GLU A 42 8.06 10.79 -20.39
CA GLU A 42 6.77 10.78 -21.12
C GLU A 42 6.78 9.67 -22.16
N VAL A 43 5.80 8.75 -22.09
CA VAL A 43 5.44 7.85 -23.22
C VAL A 43 4.01 7.33 -23.00
N GLY A 44 3.04 7.69 -23.88
CA GLY A 44 1.69 7.14 -23.90
C GLY A 44 0.58 8.13 -23.57
N LYS A 45 -0.66 7.62 -23.43
CA LYS A 45 -1.84 8.45 -23.09
C LYS A 45 -2.03 8.53 -21.58
N THR A 46 -2.05 9.75 -21.05
CA THR A 46 -2.39 10.00 -19.65
C THR A 46 -3.90 9.98 -19.44
N ALA A 47 -4.35 9.39 -18.33
CA ALA A 47 -5.74 9.51 -17.88
C ALA A 47 -5.93 10.78 -17.01
N PRO A 48 -7.16 11.32 -16.93
CA PRO A 48 -7.43 12.47 -16.08
C PRO A 48 -7.25 12.10 -14.58
N ASN A 49 -6.88 13.10 -13.77
CA ASN A 49 -6.87 12.94 -12.32
C ASN A 49 -8.30 12.97 -11.76
N VAL A 50 -8.94 11.81 -11.72
CA VAL A 50 -10.32 11.66 -11.22
C VAL A 50 -10.36 11.73 -9.71
N LEU A 51 -9.29 11.27 -9.04
CA LEU A 51 -9.23 11.22 -7.58
C LEU A 51 -9.13 12.60 -6.94
N GLN A 52 -8.45 13.57 -7.59
CA GLN A 52 -8.29 14.96 -7.16
C GLN A 52 -7.88 15.12 -5.68
N ARG A 53 -7.03 14.21 -5.18
CA ARG A 53 -6.60 14.09 -3.76
C ARG A 53 -7.72 13.71 -2.77
N ASP A 54 -8.89 13.37 -3.24
CA ASP A 54 -9.91 12.77 -2.39
C ASP A 54 -9.60 11.29 -2.16
N PHE A 55 -8.71 11.05 -1.17
CA PHE A 55 -8.30 9.71 -0.74
C PHE A 55 -9.26 9.09 0.28
N LYS A 56 -10.28 9.82 0.70
CA LYS A 56 -11.30 9.26 1.59
C LYS A 56 -12.23 8.35 0.81
N THR A 57 -12.65 7.29 1.44
CA THR A 57 -13.61 6.34 0.88
C THR A 57 -14.42 5.72 2.01
N GLU A 58 -15.71 5.51 1.77
CA GLU A 58 -16.67 5.04 2.76
C GLU A 58 -16.78 3.51 2.80
N ALA A 59 -16.28 2.84 1.77
CA ALA A 59 -16.33 1.39 1.68
C ALA A 59 -15.08 0.83 0.98
N PRO A 60 -14.74 -0.46 1.23
CA PRO A 60 -13.66 -1.13 0.53
C PRO A 60 -13.96 -1.28 -0.98
N ASN A 61 -12.90 -1.42 -1.77
CA ASN A 61 -12.96 -1.62 -3.21
C ASN A 61 -13.66 -0.47 -4.00
N LEU A 62 -13.60 0.76 -3.50
CA LEU A 62 -14.05 1.95 -4.24
C LEU A 62 -12.89 2.69 -4.88
N LYS A 63 -11.78 2.82 -4.19
CA LYS A 63 -10.60 3.54 -4.66
C LYS A 63 -9.34 2.74 -4.30
N TRP A 64 -8.57 2.41 -5.29
CA TRP A 64 -7.29 1.74 -5.18
C TRP A 64 -6.15 2.64 -5.65
N VAL A 65 -4.99 2.52 -5.04
CA VAL A 65 -3.76 3.16 -5.51
C VAL A 65 -2.71 2.13 -5.82
N THR A 66 -1.87 2.44 -6.80
CA THR A 66 -0.73 1.61 -7.20
C THR A 66 0.45 2.48 -7.58
N ASP A 67 1.64 1.94 -7.42
CA ASP A 67 2.90 2.58 -7.82
C ASP A 67 3.98 1.49 -7.94
N VAL A 68 5.14 1.84 -8.48
CA VAL A 68 6.29 0.94 -8.60
C VAL A 68 7.46 1.48 -7.80
N THR A 69 8.05 0.65 -6.93
CA THR A 69 9.29 1.00 -6.24
C THR A 69 10.45 0.10 -6.63
N GLU A 70 11.64 0.68 -6.84
CA GLU A 70 12.90 -0.03 -7.07
C GLU A 70 13.69 -0.15 -5.77
N PHE A 71 14.33 -1.29 -5.56
CA PHE A 71 15.32 -1.53 -4.49
C PHE A 71 16.30 -2.63 -4.91
N LYS A 72 17.32 -2.89 -4.07
CA LYS A 72 18.33 -3.93 -4.35
C LYS A 72 18.31 -4.97 -3.25
N ILE A 73 18.34 -6.26 -3.66
CA ILE A 73 18.48 -7.43 -2.79
C ILE A 73 19.69 -8.24 -3.26
N ALA A 74 20.61 -8.53 -2.37
CA ALA A 74 21.86 -9.22 -2.69
C ALA A 74 22.54 -8.65 -3.95
N GLY A 75 22.56 -7.32 -4.09
CA GLY A 75 23.13 -6.62 -5.25
C GLY A 75 22.24 -6.54 -6.50
N LEU A 76 21.17 -7.33 -6.58
CA LEU A 76 20.27 -7.40 -7.75
C LEU A 76 19.10 -6.43 -7.59
N LYS A 77 18.77 -5.70 -8.67
CA LYS A 77 17.59 -4.84 -8.69
C LYS A 77 16.31 -5.67 -8.64
N GLN A 78 15.36 -5.19 -7.87
CA GLN A 78 14.00 -5.72 -7.78
C GLN A 78 13.00 -4.56 -7.83
N TYR A 79 11.83 -4.84 -8.37
CA TYR A 79 10.73 -3.90 -8.53
C TYR A 79 9.46 -4.48 -7.91
N LEU A 80 8.85 -3.75 -6.99
CA LEU A 80 7.60 -4.13 -6.34
C LEU A 80 6.48 -3.20 -6.82
N SER A 81 5.37 -3.79 -7.27
CA SER A 81 4.15 -3.09 -7.64
C SER A 81 2.99 -3.62 -6.80
N PRO A 82 2.53 -2.92 -5.76
CA PRO A 82 1.33 -3.26 -5.00
C PRO A 82 0.08 -2.55 -5.53
N VAL A 83 -1.09 -3.12 -5.25
CA VAL A 83 -2.38 -2.42 -5.20
C VAL A 83 -2.79 -2.27 -3.75
N ILE A 84 -3.16 -1.06 -3.37
CA ILE A 84 -3.54 -0.72 -1.98
C ILE A 84 -4.95 -0.14 -1.99
N ASP A 85 -5.83 -0.70 -1.18
CA ASP A 85 -7.17 -0.16 -0.96
C ASP A 85 -7.10 1.08 -0.05
N LEU A 86 -7.67 2.20 -0.52
CA LEU A 86 -7.67 3.45 0.24
C LEU A 86 -8.55 3.41 1.47
N PHE A 87 -9.54 2.50 1.51
CA PHE A 87 -10.45 2.37 2.64
C PHE A 87 -9.73 1.99 3.94
N ASN A 88 -8.91 0.96 3.87
CA ASN A 88 -8.25 0.37 5.02
C ASN A 88 -6.74 0.27 4.88
N SER A 89 -6.14 0.72 3.76
CA SER A 89 -4.72 0.59 3.44
C SER A 89 -4.23 -0.85 3.31
N GLU A 90 -5.12 -1.78 3.03
CA GLU A 90 -4.80 -3.17 2.76
C GLU A 90 -4.03 -3.29 1.45
N VAL A 91 -2.95 -4.07 1.43
CA VAL A 91 -2.28 -4.50 0.20
C VAL A 91 -3.10 -5.63 -0.39
N VAL A 92 -3.95 -5.29 -1.37
CA VAL A 92 -4.89 -6.23 -2.04
C VAL A 92 -4.15 -7.26 -2.88
N ALA A 93 -3.14 -6.82 -3.61
CA ALA A 93 -2.27 -7.65 -4.43
C ALA A 93 -0.92 -7.00 -4.61
N TYR A 94 0.08 -7.79 -5.00
CA TYR A 94 1.39 -7.28 -5.39
C TYR A 94 2.09 -8.21 -6.38
N THR A 95 3.06 -7.66 -7.11
CA THR A 95 3.99 -8.42 -7.95
C THR A 95 5.41 -7.90 -7.73
N LEU A 96 6.36 -8.84 -7.71
CA LEU A 96 7.80 -8.59 -7.60
C LEU A 96 8.50 -9.13 -8.84
N MET A 97 9.28 -8.29 -9.53
CA MET A 97 10.05 -8.68 -10.72
C MET A 97 11.45 -8.05 -10.75
N PRO A 98 12.42 -8.66 -11.45
CA PRO A 98 13.76 -8.09 -11.59
C PRO A 98 13.82 -6.90 -12.58
N THR A 99 12.75 -6.65 -13.33
CA THR A 99 12.66 -5.57 -14.31
C THR A 99 11.33 -4.84 -14.19
N PRO A 100 11.30 -3.50 -14.41
CA PRO A 100 10.05 -2.71 -14.37
C PRO A 100 9.29 -2.83 -15.71
N ALA A 101 9.17 -4.06 -16.24
CA ALA A 101 8.49 -4.35 -17.50
C ALA A 101 6.97 -4.35 -17.32
N LEU A 102 6.24 -4.33 -18.44
CA LEU A 102 4.77 -4.30 -18.44
C LEU A 102 4.11 -5.46 -17.67
N PRO A 103 4.63 -6.70 -17.69
CA PRO A 103 4.10 -7.78 -16.84
C PRO A 103 4.05 -7.45 -15.36
N LEU A 104 5.00 -6.64 -14.83
CA LEU A 104 5.01 -6.25 -13.41
C LEU A 104 3.66 -5.64 -12.97
N VAL A 105 3.09 -4.74 -13.77
CA VAL A 105 1.83 -4.05 -13.45
C VAL A 105 0.61 -4.83 -13.95
N ASN A 106 0.73 -5.59 -15.05
CA ASN A 106 -0.38 -6.37 -15.60
C ASN A 106 -0.71 -7.58 -14.73
N ASP A 107 0.31 -8.33 -14.27
CA ASP A 107 0.11 -9.50 -13.39
C ASP A 107 -0.37 -9.06 -12.00
N MET A 108 0.12 -7.91 -11.52
CA MET A 108 -0.37 -7.30 -10.29
C MET A 108 -1.86 -6.95 -10.41
N LEU A 109 -2.27 -6.35 -11.54
CA LEU A 109 -3.66 -5.99 -11.80
C LEU A 109 -4.56 -7.24 -11.90
N ASP A 110 -4.11 -8.30 -12.58
CA ASP A 110 -4.84 -9.56 -12.67
C ASP A 110 -5.10 -10.16 -11.29
N LYS A 111 -4.07 -10.21 -10.44
CA LYS A 111 -4.19 -10.66 -9.06
C LYS A 111 -5.19 -9.83 -8.27
N ALA A 112 -5.13 -8.49 -8.41
CA ALA A 112 -6.05 -7.59 -7.71
C ALA A 112 -7.49 -7.78 -8.19
N ILE A 113 -7.72 -7.89 -9.50
CA ILE A 113 -9.05 -8.12 -10.08
C ILE A 113 -9.64 -9.47 -9.60
N ALA A 114 -8.81 -10.51 -9.48
CA ALA A 114 -9.24 -11.82 -9.00
C ALA A 114 -9.80 -11.80 -7.57
N THR A 115 -9.45 -10.80 -6.75
CA THR A 115 -9.99 -10.62 -5.39
C THR A 115 -11.28 -9.81 -5.34
N LEU A 116 -11.67 -9.17 -6.46
CA LEU A 116 -12.82 -8.27 -6.48
C LEU A 116 -14.17 -9.02 -6.42
N PRO A 117 -15.11 -8.57 -5.58
CA PRO A 117 -16.51 -8.92 -5.74
C PRO A 117 -17.01 -8.51 -7.14
N ARG A 118 -17.90 -9.32 -7.72
CA ARG A 118 -18.41 -9.10 -9.10
C ARG A 118 -18.95 -7.68 -9.38
N ALA A 119 -19.58 -7.08 -8.37
CA ALA A 119 -20.18 -5.75 -8.48
C ALA A 119 -19.19 -4.61 -8.28
N ALA A 120 -18.00 -4.86 -7.71
CA ALA A 120 -17.05 -3.82 -7.36
C ALA A 120 -16.28 -3.32 -8.59
N LYS A 121 -16.20 -2.01 -8.76
CA LYS A 121 -15.53 -1.32 -9.87
C LYS A 121 -14.68 -0.17 -9.33
N PRO A 122 -13.55 -0.46 -8.65
CA PRO A 122 -12.71 0.60 -8.09
C PRO A 122 -12.16 1.54 -9.15
N ILE A 123 -11.94 2.79 -8.73
CA ILE A 123 -11.04 3.70 -9.43
C ILE A 123 -9.63 3.27 -9.08
N ILE A 124 -8.77 3.01 -10.09
CA ILE A 124 -7.35 2.72 -9.88
C ILE A 124 -6.54 3.97 -10.18
N HIS A 125 -5.86 4.48 -9.16
CA HIS A 125 -5.02 5.67 -9.26
C HIS A 125 -3.55 5.30 -9.24
N SER A 126 -2.77 5.90 -10.15
CA SER A 126 -1.32 5.73 -10.25
C SER A 126 -0.63 7.07 -10.54
N ASP A 127 0.69 7.07 -10.52
CA ASP A 127 1.48 8.11 -11.16
C ASP A 127 1.37 8.02 -12.70
N GLN A 128 2.11 8.90 -13.41
CA GLN A 128 2.19 8.86 -14.87
C GLN A 128 3.33 7.96 -15.37
N GLY A 129 3.64 6.86 -14.68
CA GLY A 129 4.60 5.87 -15.14
C GLY A 129 4.19 5.29 -16.50
N TRP A 130 5.18 5.04 -17.37
CA TRP A 130 4.92 4.56 -18.74
C TRP A 130 4.12 3.25 -18.78
N GLN A 131 4.28 2.38 -17.78
CA GLN A 131 3.55 1.12 -17.66
C GLN A 131 2.04 1.36 -17.59
N TYR A 132 1.61 2.36 -16.82
CA TYR A 132 0.20 2.72 -16.63
C TYR A 132 -0.39 3.46 -17.83
N GLN A 133 0.46 4.08 -18.66
CA GLN A 133 0.07 4.73 -19.92
C GLN A 133 -0.01 3.75 -21.10
N HIS A 134 0.49 2.52 -20.92
CA HIS A 134 0.55 1.55 -21.99
C HIS A 134 -0.84 1.01 -22.36
N ARG A 135 -1.07 0.83 -23.67
CA ARG A 135 -2.38 0.38 -24.21
C ARG A 135 -2.87 -0.93 -23.60
N SER A 136 -1.98 -1.89 -23.35
CA SER A 136 -2.34 -3.18 -22.76
C SER A 136 -2.88 -3.02 -21.33
N TYR A 137 -2.28 -2.17 -20.50
CA TYR A 137 -2.77 -1.89 -19.16
C TYR A 137 -4.14 -1.21 -19.19
N GLN A 138 -4.29 -0.18 -20.04
CA GLN A 138 -5.54 0.57 -20.19
C GLN A 138 -6.67 -0.32 -20.74
N ALA A 139 -6.38 -1.17 -21.76
CA ALA A 139 -7.35 -2.12 -22.30
C ALA A 139 -7.83 -3.10 -21.23
N LYS A 140 -6.92 -3.62 -20.39
CA LYS A 140 -7.26 -4.51 -19.28
C LYS A 140 -8.22 -3.85 -18.28
N LEU A 141 -7.95 -2.61 -17.87
CA LEU A 141 -8.87 -1.84 -17.01
C LEU A 141 -10.25 -1.70 -17.66
N GLN A 142 -10.30 -1.33 -18.93
CA GLN A 142 -11.53 -1.15 -19.67
C GLN A 142 -12.34 -2.46 -19.78
N THR A 143 -11.68 -3.59 -20.10
CA THR A 143 -12.33 -4.91 -20.17
C THR A 143 -13.02 -5.29 -18.87
N HIS A 144 -12.45 -4.91 -17.73
CA HIS A 144 -13.02 -5.18 -16.41
C HIS A 144 -13.92 -4.05 -15.87
N GLY A 145 -14.15 -2.99 -16.67
CA GLY A 145 -14.98 -1.85 -16.29
C GLY A 145 -14.38 -1.00 -15.18
N LEU A 146 -13.06 -1.02 -15.00
CA LEU A 146 -12.35 -0.25 -13.99
C LEU A 146 -11.98 1.12 -14.55
N LYS A 147 -12.09 2.15 -13.71
CA LYS A 147 -11.78 3.52 -14.09
C LYS A 147 -10.34 3.87 -13.73
N GLN A 148 -9.57 4.33 -14.71
CA GLN A 148 -8.22 4.81 -14.47
C GLN A 148 -8.22 6.27 -14.00
N SER A 149 -7.33 6.58 -13.05
CA SER A 149 -7.00 7.92 -12.60
C SER A 149 -5.49 8.06 -12.53
N MET A 150 -4.94 9.19 -12.96
CA MET A 150 -3.49 9.45 -12.86
C MET A 150 -3.21 10.74 -12.12
N SER A 151 -2.14 10.76 -11.33
CA SER A 151 -1.65 11.98 -10.69
C SER A 151 -1.26 13.03 -11.74
N ARG A 152 -1.25 14.29 -11.34
CA ARG A 152 -0.71 15.36 -12.19
C ARG A 152 0.81 15.22 -12.28
N LYS A 153 1.38 15.59 -13.42
CA LYS A 153 2.82 15.52 -13.66
C LYS A 153 3.61 16.27 -12.57
N GLY A 154 4.55 15.57 -11.96
CA GLY A 154 5.44 16.14 -10.94
C GLY A 154 4.78 16.47 -9.60
N ASN A 155 3.57 15.99 -9.34
CA ASN A 155 2.86 16.24 -8.09
C ASN A 155 2.83 14.98 -7.20
N CYS A 156 3.83 14.86 -6.31
CA CYS A 156 3.96 13.75 -5.37
C CYS A 156 2.77 13.61 -4.41
N LEU A 157 2.09 14.71 -4.08
CA LEU A 157 0.94 14.66 -3.16
C LEU A 157 -0.25 13.88 -3.75
N ASP A 158 -0.32 13.75 -5.06
CA ASP A 158 -1.40 13.03 -5.72
C ASP A 158 -1.25 11.49 -5.58
N ASN A 159 -0.06 10.96 -5.19
CA ASN A 159 0.19 9.52 -4.94
C ASN A 159 0.71 9.23 -3.52
N ALA A 160 0.45 10.13 -2.58
CA ALA A 160 0.99 10.10 -1.22
C ALA A 160 0.69 8.79 -0.45
N MET A 161 -0.41 8.10 -0.77
CA MET A 161 -0.81 6.87 -0.08
C MET A 161 0.07 5.68 -0.44
N ALA A 162 0.43 5.52 -1.73
CA ALA A 162 1.39 4.50 -2.16
C ALA A 162 2.80 4.82 -1.63
N GLU A 163 3.21 6.10 -1.65
CA GLU A 163 4.48 6.55 -1.09
C GLU A 163 4.58 6.26 0.41
N ASN A 164 3.49 6.42 1.16
CA ASN A 164 3.43 6.12 2.59
C ASN A 164 3.67 4.61 2.84
N PHE A 165 2.99 3.74 2.08
CA PHE A 165 3.24 2.30 2.15
C PHE A 165 4.70 1.97 1.86
N PHE A 166 5.29 2.53 0.79
CA PHE A 166 6.70 2.30 0.49
C PHE A 166 7.65 2.83 1.56
N GLY A 167 7.29 3.90 2.23
CA GLY A 167 8.02 4.40 3.39
C GLY A 167 8.07 3.34 4.50
N HIS A 168 6.93 2.77 4.89
CA HIS A 168 6.85 1.69 5.87
C HIS A 168 7.58 0.44 5.42
N PHE A 169 7.35 -0.02 4.20
CA PHE A 169 8.01 -1.16 3.61
C PHE A 169 9.55 -1.05 3.66
N LYS A 170 10.08 0.12 3.28
CA LYS A 170 11.52 0.36 3.28
C LYS A 170 12.12 0.42 4.68
N GLU A 171 11.43 1.04 5.63
CA GLU A 171 11.95 1.22 7.00
C GLU A 171 11.73 -0.03 7.86
N GLU A 172 10.52 -0.60 7.81
CA GLU A 172 10.12 -1.69 8.71
C GLU A 172 10.59 -3.07 8.22
N PHE A 173 10.80 -3.23 6.89
CA PHE A 173 11.15 -4.51 6.30
C PHE A 173 12.53 -4.50 5.63
N LEU A 174 12.77 -3.63 4.62
CA LEU A 174 14.02 -3.66 3.87
C LEU A 174 15.25 -3.30 4.68
N ARG A 175 15.16 -2.30 5.58
CA ARG A 175 16.30 -1.82 6.36
C ARG A 175 16.51 -2.58 7.66
N SER A 176 15.46 -3.24 8.15
CA SER A 176 15.50 -3.97 9.41
C SER A 176 16.04 -5.40 9.27
N ARG A 177 16.19 -5.90 8.04
CA ARG A 177 16.56 -7.30 7.75
C ARG A 177 17.69 -7.39 6.73
N LYS A 178 18.40 -8.51 6.75
CA LYS A 178 19.37 -8.93 5.73
C LYS A 178 18.77 -10.07 4.93
N PHE A 179 18.96 -10.04 3.61
CA PHE A 179 18.43 -11.05 2.70
C PHE A 179 19.60 -11.65 1.91
N ASP A 180 19.78 -12.95 2.01
CA ASP A 180 20.90 -13.67 1.40
C ASP A 180 20.65 -13.94 -0.10
N SER A 181 19.39 -14.00 -0.51
CA SER A 181 18.98 -14.23 -1.90
C SER A 181 17.64 -13.58 -2.22
N VAL A 182 17.33 -13.47 -3.52
CA VAL A 182 16.02 -13.01 -3.99
C VAL A 182 14.91 -14.00 -3.61
N THR A 183 15.20 -15.29 -3.55
CA THR A 183 14.22 -16.31 -3.12
C THR A 183 13.89 -16.13 -1.66
N HIS A 184 14.88 -16.07 -0.77
CA HIS A 184 14.68 -15.74 0.65
C HIS A 184 13.88 -14.44 0.84
N PHE A 185 14.22 -13.40 0.08
CA PHE A 185 13.47 -12.15 0.11
C PHE A 185 12.00 -12.30 -0.27
N LYS A 186 11.67 -13.12 -1.30
CA LYS A 186 10.27 -13.34 -1.73
C LYS A 186 9.42 -13.99 -0.63
N ASP A 187 9.98 -14.98 0.05
CA ASP A 187 9.30 -15.69 1.14
C ASP A 187 9.05 -14.76 2.33
N GLU A 188 10.07 -14.01 2.72
CA GLU A 188 9.98 -12.99 3.77
C GLU A 188 9.04 -11.83 3.41
N LEU A 189 8.98 -11.43 2.12
CA LEU A 189 8.05 -10.41 1.65
C LEU A 189 6.59 -10.86 1.80
N ALA A 190 6.30 -12.13 1.48
CA ALA A 190 4.96 -12.68 1.67
C ALA A 190 4.55 -12.63 3.14
N GLY A 191 5.45 -13.00 4.05
CA GLY A 191 5.25 -12.88 5.49
C GLY A 191 5.04 -11.44 5.96
N TYR A 192 5.84 -10.50 5.44
CA TYR A 192 5.69 -9.08 5.75
C TYR A 192 4.33 -8.52 5.31
N ILE A 193 3.89 -8.82 4.08
CA ILE A 193 2.58 -8.36 3.59
C ILE A 193 1.44 -8.97 4.41
N ALA A 194 1.52 -10.25 4.76
CA ALA A 194 0.55 -10.90 5.64
C ALA A 194 0.49 -10.22 7.01
N TRP A 195 1.64 -9.98 7.64
CA TRP A 195 1.73 -9.23 8.90
C TRP A 195 1.20 -7.79 8.77
N TYR A 196 1.58 -7.08 7.69
CA TYR A 196 1.11 -5.72 7.43
C TYR A 196 -0.42 -5.63 7.35
N ASN A 197 -1.04 -6.57 6.66
CA ASN A 197 -2.48 -6.59 6.46
C ASN A 197 -3.24 -7.04 7.73
N ASN A 198 -2.75 -8.05 8.46
CA ASN A 198 -3.52 -8.71 9.52
C ASN A 198 -3.13 -8.27 10.94
N GLU A 199 -1.91 -7.75 11.15
CA GLU A 199 -1.40 -7.48 12.50
C GLU A 199 -0.87 -6.05 12.69
N ARG A 200 -0.36 -5.41 11.60
CA ARG A 200 0.21 -4.08 11.71
C ARG A 200 -0.87 -3.05 11.97
N ILE A 201 -0.95 -2.59 13.20
CA ILE A 201 -1.92 -1.56 13.59
C ILE A 201 -1.58 -0.19 12.98
N GLN A 202 -2.60 0.58 12.65
CA GLN A 202 -2.49 1.94 12.12
C GLN A 202 -3.38 2.90 12.91
N LEU A 203 -2.83 4.04 13.33
CA LEU A 203 -3.58 5.02 14.11
C LEU A 203 -4.80 5.57 13.37
N LYS A 204 -4.68 5.77 12.05
CA LYS A 204 -5.79 6.21 11.19
C LYS A 204 -6.93 5.19 11.09
N LEU A 205 -6.65 3.92 11.40
CA LEU A 205 -7.62 2.82 11.45
C LEU A 205 -8.06 2.53 12.90
N LYS A 206 -8.09 3.54 13.74
CA LYS A 206 -8.49 3.44 15.16
C LYS A 206 -7.63 2.47 15.98
N GLY A 207 -6.39 2.23 15.55
CA GLY A 207 -5.45 1.29 16.21
C GLY A 207 -5.66 -0.16 15.80
N LEU A 208 -6.38 -0.41 14.72
CA LEU A 208 -6.59 -1.74 14.11
C LEU A 208 -5.62 -1.98 12.95
N SER A 209 -5.45 -3.23 12.57
CA SER A 209 -4.83 -3.60 11.31
C SER A 209 -5.77 -3.34 10.12
N PRO A 210 -5.26 -3.31 8.87
CA PRO A 210 -6.10 -3.16 7.68
C PRO A 210 -7.28 -4.13 7.64
N VAL A 211 -7.05 -5.43 7.82
CA VAL A 211 -8.09 -6.45 7.74
C VAL A 211 -9.07 -6.36 8.92
N GLU A 212 -8.58 -6.14 10.14
CA GLU A 212 -9.46 -5.94 11.31
C GLU A 212 -10.39 -4.74 11.11
N TYR A 213 -9.87 -3.61 10.62
CA TYR A 213 -10.67 -2.42 10.35
C TYR A 213 -11.75 -2.69 9.29
N ARG A 214 -11.40 -3.36 8.19
CA ARG A 214 -12.34 -3.74 7.13
C ARG A 214 -13.45 -4.62 7.68
N THR A 215 -13.09 -5.68 8.43
CA THR A 215 -14.04 -6.65 8.99
C THR A 215 -15.03 -5.98 9.94
N GLN A 216 -14.54 -5.15 10.87
CA GLN A 216 -15.40 -4.43 11.81
C GLN A 216 -16.31 -3.41 11.11
N SER A 217 -15.78 -2.71 10.09
CA SER A 217 -16.57 -1.73 9.34
C SER A 217 -17.70 -2.40 8.55
N LEU A 218 -17.46 -3.57 7.93
CA LEU A 218 -18.47 -4.31 7.20
C LEU A 218 -19.53 -4.92 8.14
N ALA A 219 -19.15 -5.40 9.32
CA ALA A 219 -20.08 -5.88 10.34
C ALA A 219 -21.04 -4.77 10.81
N ASN A 220 -20.52 -3.54 10.97
CA ASN A 220 -21.34 -2.38 11.35
C ASN A 220 -22.30 -1.91 10.23
N LEU A 221 -21.98 -2.19 8.96
CA LEU A 221 -22.85 -1.85 7.82
C LEU A 221 -23.97 -2.89 7.62
N ASN A 222 -23.77 -4.13 8.08
CA ASN A 222 -24.73 -5.23 8.02
C ASN A 222 -24.93 -5.81 9.43
N PRO A 223 -25.62 -5.09 10.35
CA PRO A 223 -25.91 -5.67 11.65
C PRO A 223 -26.80 -6.89 11.44
N THR A 224 -26.34 -8.05 11.91
CA THR A 224 -27.15 -9.27 11.92
C THR A 224 -28.44 -8.96 12.70
N PRO A 225 -29.64 -9.16 12.13
CA PRO A 225 -30.87 -8.98 12.90
C PRO A 225 -30.85 -9.99 14.07
N ILE A 226 -31.09 -9.45 15.28
CA ILE A 226 -31.25 -10.22 16.52
C ILE A 226 -32.56 -11.01 16.45
#